data_f447458393bf76d41ad8a5811be4e30b
#
_entry.id   f447458393bf76d41ad8a5811be4e30b
#
_cell.length_a   1.000
_cell.length_b   1.000
_cell.length_c   1.000
_cell.angle_alpha   90.00
_cell.angle_beta   90.00
_cell.angle_gamma   90.00
#
_symmetry.space_group_name_H-M   'P 1'
#
loop_
_entity.id
_entity.type
_entity.pdbx_description
1 polymer ?
#
loop_
_entity_poly.entity_id
_entity_poly.type
_entity_poly.pdbx_seq_one_letter_code
_entity_poly.pdbx_strand_id
1 'polypeptide(L)'
;TIQDHEVRWQNWVFHFTLQPREGPVLYQVSWQDGARLRPVLYRASLSDMLVPYGDADPNWSFRNAFDEGEYGIGRMAGSIEPQTDVPANAVFVDADFADDLGKPYKVEKAMAFYERDGGLLWKHLDTYVNNKNQSRRSRELVMTFVATISNYDYQLSWVFHQDGEISLEAGLTGIMLAKGVAAQDHMQAHDDPKAAYAHLVAPGVAAPHHQHFFNFRLDFDVDGTDNIVMEENVRSAPRGPKNPLDNAVEMTSTPLTHELAAQRDLDPATARKWRVVSANAKNELGGPTGYALLPGESAVPYLWPSSPVRRKGRFVDHQLWVTRYAEGERYAAGPYPNQGAPGQGLPAWTKADRDLNGKDVVLWYTFGMTHIPRPEDWPVMPVYRVGFRLVPVGFFARNPALDIR
;
A
#
# COMPACT_ATOMS: atom_id res chain seq x y z
N THR A 1 20.02 -1.00 14.26
CA THR A 1 20.74 -2.29 14.03
C THR A 1 19.83 -3.27 13.30
N ILE A 2 20.42 -4.11 12.47
CA ILE A 2 19.74 -5.24 11.81
C ILE A 2 20.50 -6.49 12.27
N GLN A 3 19.81 -7.43 12.87
CA GLN A 3 20.37 -8.69 13.34
C GLN A 3 19.35 -9.82 13.18
N ASP A 4 19.73 -10.87 12.46
CA ASP A 4 18.90 -12.08 12.29
C ASP A 4 17.44 -11.80 11.94
N HIS A 5 17.18 -10.92 10.97
CA HIS A 5 15.86 -10.47 10.56
C HIS A 5 15.11 -9.55 11.54
N GLU A 6 15.68 -9.20 12.69
CA GLU A 6 15.16 -8.15 13.56
C GLU A 6 15.79 -6.81 13.21
N VAL A 7 14.94 -5.78 13.15
CA VAL A 7 15.36 -4.37 12.97
C VAL A 7 15.00 -3.58 14.23
N ARG A 8 16.00 -2.83 14.73
CA ARG A 8 15.83 -1.82 15.77
C ARG A 8 16.32 -0.48 15.25
N TRP A 9 15.39 0.45 15.09
CA TRP A 9 15.70 1.80 14.61
C TRP A 9 14.86 2.84 15.34
N GLN A 10 15.55 3.80 15.97
CA GLN A 10 14.88 4.74 16.88
C GLN A 10 14.04 3.96 17.90
N ASN A 11 12.75 4.22 18.00
CA ASN A 11 11.83 3.45 18.86
C ASN A 11 11.13 2.29 18.14
N TRP A 12 11.39 2.08 16.85
CA TRP A 12 10.82 0.98 16.10
C TRP A 12 11.56 -0.33 16.35
N VAL A 13 10.79 -1.39 16.54
CA VAL A 13 11.25 -2.78 16.61
C VAL A 13 10.33 -3.63 15.74
N PHE A 14 10.89 -4.36 14.78
CA PHE A 14 10.13 -5.24 13.92
C PHE A 14 11.00 -6.36 13.34
N HIS A 15 10.36 -7.42 12.85
CA HIS A 15 11.01 -8.46 12.08
C HIS A 15 10.59 -8.36 10.61
N PHE A 16 11.43 -8.88 9.74
CA PHE A 16 11.16 -8.91 8.31
C PHE A 16 11.61 -10.23 7.68
N THR A 17 11.03 -10.52 6.52
CA THR A 17 11.51 -11.58 5.63
C THR A 17 11.16 -11.24 4.19
N LEU A 18 11.86 -11.86 3.24
CA LEU A 18 11.50 -11.82 1.82
C LEU A 18 10.86 -13.16 1.46
N GLN A 19 9.54 -13.16 1.29
CA GLN A 19 8.77 -14.34 0.94
C GLN A 19 8.71 -14.52 -0.58
N PRO A 20 8.80 -15.77 -1.09
CA PRO A 20 8.81 -16.01 -2.53
C PRO A 20 7.59 -15.43 -3.27
N ARG A 21 6.43 -15.51 -2.65
CA ARG A 21 5.18 -15.04 -3.24
C ARG A 21 4.89 -13.58 -2.96
N GLU A 22 4.97 -13.16 -1.70
CA GLU A 22 4.47 -11.87 -1.23
C GLU A 22 5.53 -10.75 -1.31
N GLY A 23 6.81 -11.10 -1.57
CA GLY A 23 7.90 -10.13 -1.46
C GLY A 23 8.22 -9.79 0.00
N PRO A 24 8.51 -8.52 0.32
CA PRO A 24 8.83 -8.09 1.68
C PRO A 24 7.66 -8.22 2.64
N VAL A 25 7.85 -8.92 3.74
CA VAL A 25 6.86 -9.09 4.80
C VAL A 25 7.40 -8.56 6.11
N LEU A 26 6.60 -7.74 6.78
CA LEU A 26 6.85 -7.26 8.14
C LEU A 26 6.14 -8.13 9.16
N TYR A 27 6.77 -8.32 10.31
CA TYR A 27 6.20 -9.03 11.45
C TYR A 27 6.44 -8.26 12.75
N GLN A 28 5.46 -8.33 13.66
CA GLN A 28 5.55 -7.83 15.04
C GLN A 28 6.04 -6.39 15.11
N VAL A 29 5.54 -5.55 14.20
CA VAL A 29 5.91 -4.12 14.19
C VAL A 29 5.43 -3.48 15.46
N SER A 30 6.36 -2.95 16.23
CA SER A 30 6.12 -2.41 17.55
C SER A 30 6.91 -1.11 17.80
N TRP A 31 6.39 -0.31 18.71
CA TRP A 31 7.05 0.91 19.19
C TRP A 31 7.53 0.73 20.63
N GLN A 32 8.81 1.00 20.88
CA GLN A 32 9.40 1.00 22.21
C GLN A 32 9.04 2.32 22.94
N ASP A 33 8.12 2.24 23.88
CA ASP A 33 7.65 3.35 24.68
C ASP A 33 8.20 3.21 26.13
N GLY A 34 9.34 3.81 26.40
CA GLY A 34 10.09 3.56 27.61
C GLY A 34 10.46 2.09 27.79
N ALA A 35 10.00 1.45 28.86
CA ALA A 35 10.21 0.02 29.11
C ALA A 35 9.17 -0.89 28.41
N ARG A 36 8.12 -0.32 27.84
CA ARG A 36 7.02 -1.08 27.22
C ARG A 36 7.21 -1.17 25.71
N LEU A 37 7.12 -2.38 25.17
CA LEU A 37 7.00 -2.61 23.75
C LEU A 37 5.50 -2.63 23.37
N ARG A 38 5.08 -1.67 22.54
CA ARG A 38 3.68 -1.49 22.14
C ARG A 38 3.48 -2.00 20.72
N PRO A 39 2.68 -3.05 20.51
CA PRO A 39 2.44 -3.59 19.18
C PRO A 39 1.56 -2.65 18.35
N VAL A 40 1.79 -2.66 17.04
CA VAL A 40 1.02 -1.92 16.03
C VAL A 40 0.48 -2.87 14.96
N LEU A 41 1.37 -3.70 14.37
CA LEU A 41 1.02 -4.68 13.36
C LEU A 41 1.62 -6.03 13.74
N TYR A 42 0.81 -7.08 13.70
CA TYR A 42 1.30 -8.44 13.80
C TYR A 42 2.01 -8.85 12.50
N ARG A 43 1.36 -8.54 11.35
CA ARG A 43 1.91 -8.86 10.03
C ARG A 43 1.43 -7.86 8.97
N ALA A 44 2.34 -7.47 8.05
CA ALA A 44 1.98 -6.65 6.89
C ALA A 44 2.70 -7.18 5.64
N SER A 45 1.96 -7.40 4.56
CA SER A 45 2.50 -7.92 3.30
C SER A 45 1.63 -7.51 2.11
N LEU A 46 2.23 -7.51 0.93
CA LEU A 46 1.45 -7.59 -0.31
C LEU A 46 0.64 -8.90 -0.29
N SER A 47 -0.60 -8.85 -0.73
CA SER A 47 -1.49 -10.00 -0.69
C SER A 47 -2.01 -10.40 -2.07
N ASP A 48 -2.02 -9.48 -3.00
CA ASP A 48 -2.24 -9.73 -4.42
C ASP A 48 -1.95 -8.47 -5.25
N MET A 49 -1.72 -8.67 -6.54
CA MET A 49 -1.64 -7.61 -7.54
C MET A 49 -2.50 -7.98 -8.73
N LEU A 50 -3.10 -6.97 -9.35
CA LEU A 50 -3.84 -7.13 -10.60
C LEU A 50 -3.45 -6.01 -11.57
N VAL A 51 -3.00 -6.39 -12.77
CA VAL A 51 -2.66 -5.47 -13.85
C VAL A 51 -3.58 -5.75 -15.06
N PRO A 52 -4.77 -5.13 -15.10
CA PRO A 52 -5.71 -5.30 -16.21
C PRO A 52 -5.36 -4.35 -17.37
N TYR A 53 -5.20 -4.91 -18.56
CA TYR A 53 -5.03 -4.14 -19.81
C TYR A 53 -6.39 -3.89 -20.46
N GLY A 54 -6.68 -2.60 -20.73
CA GLY A 54 -7.96 -2.11 -21.26
C GLY A 54 -8.07 -2.13 -22.79
N ASP A 55 -7.47 -3.11 -23.49
CA ASP A 55 -7.49 -3.20 -24.93
C ASP A 55 -8.48 -4.28 -25.40
N ALA A 56 -9.34 -3.95 -26.37
CA ALA A 56 -10.35 -4.84 -26.92
C ALA A 56 -9.82 -5.79 -28.01
N ASP A 57 -8.58 -5.62 -28.47
CA ASP A 57 -7.97 -6.54 -29.45
C ASP A 57 -7.86 -7.95 -28.83
N PRO A 58 -8.32 -9.01 -29.52
CA PRO A 58 -8.24 -10.39 -29.02
C PRO A 58 -6.83 -10.83 -28.59
N ASN A 59 -5.78 -10.25 -29.20
CA ASN A 59 -4.39 -10.53 -28.82
C ASN A 59 -3.99 -9.91 -27.47
N TRP A 60 -4.84 -9.07 -26.88
CA TRP A 60 -4.60 -8.40 -25.59
C TRP A 60 -5.54 -8.91 -24.48
N SER A 61 -6.61 -9.60 -24.82
CA SER A 61 -7.62 -10.03 -23.85
C SER A 61 -7.10 -10.95 -22.74
N PHE A 62 -5.98 -11.62 -22.96
CA PHE A 62 -5.33 -12.51 -21.98
C PHE A 62 -4.13 -11.87 -21.25
N ARG A 63 -3.74 -10.63 -21.62
CA ARG A 63 -2.57 -9.95 -21.02
C ARG A 63 -2.94 -9.23 -19.73
N ASN A 64 -3.59 -9.95 -18.83
CA ASN A 64 -3.93 -9.46 -17.51
C ASN A 64 -3.16 -10.31 -16.50
N ALA A 65 -2.40 -9.68 -15.62
CA ALA A 65 -1.49 -10.38 -14.73
C ALA A 65 -1.93 -10.25 -13.26
N PHE A 66 -1.84 -11.36 -12.56
CA PHE A 66 -1.84 -11.41 -11.09
C PHE A 66 -0.39 -11.56 -10.64
N ASP A 67 0.35 -10.46 -10.61
CA ASP A 67 1.82 -10.47 -10.50
C ASP A 67 2.33 -11.11 -9.20
N GLU A 68 1.57 -11.01 -8.12
CA GLU A 68 1.87 -11.73 -6.89
C GLU A 68 1.47 -13.21 -7.00
N GLY A 69 0.21 -13.47 -7.37
CA GLY A 69 -0.38 -14.82 -7.31
C GLY A 69 0.07 -15.78 -8.40
N GLU A 70 0.51 -15.28 -9.56
CA GLU A 70 0.97 -16.08 -10.69
C GLU A 70 2.49 -16.27 -10.68
N TYR A 71 3.24 -15.19 -10.47
CA TYR A 71 4.71 -15.22 -10.58
C TYR A 71 5.40 -15.37 -9.22
N GLY A 72 4.77 -14.86 -8.17
CA GLY A 72 5.40 -14.70 -6.88
C GLY A 72 6.39 -13.55 -6.92
N ILE A 73 5.95 -12.34 -6.55
CA ILE A 73 6.75 -11.12 -6.72
C ILE A 73 8.11 -11.18 -6.01
N GLY A 74 8.21 -11.92 -4.90
CA GLY A 74 9.48 -12.09 -4.19
C GLY A 74 10.50 -12.91 -4.98
N ARG A 75 10.05 -13.92 -5.74
CA ARG A 75 10.93 -14.70 -6.64
C ARG A 75 11.43 -13.89 -7.82
N MET A 76 10.75 -12.80 -8.15
CA MET A 76 11.12 -11.85 -9.21
C MET A 76 12.06 -10.76 -8.69
N ALA A 77 12.58 -10.89 -7.48
CA ALA A 77 13.55 -9.96 -6.91
C ALA A 77 14.75 -9.78 -7.83
N GLY A 78 15.05 -8.53 -8.17
CA GLY A 78 16.31 -8.13 -8.81
C GLY A 78 17.37 -7.81 -7.76
N SER A 79 18.64 -7.95 -8.13
CA SER A 79 19.74 -7.45 -7.31
C SER A 79 19.74 -5.92 -7.32
N ILE A 80 19.75 -5.31 -6.14
CA ILE A 80 19.77 -3.84 -6.00
C ILE A 80 21.18 -3.32 -6.30
N GLU A 81 21.29 -2.34 -7.21
CA GLU A 81 22.55 -1.72 -7.56
C GLU A 81 22.92 -0.60 -6.57
N PRO A 82 24.04 -0.75 -5.83
CA PRO A 82 24.47 0.25 -4.86
C PRO A 82 24.73 1.61 -5.52
N GLN A 83 24.34 2.69 -4.85
CA GLN A 83 24.52 4.09 -5.27
C GLN A 83 23.74 4.49 -6.53
N THR A 84 23.02 3.54 -7.13
CA THR A 84 22.13 3.79 -8.27
C THR A 84 20.67 3.64 -7.84
N ASP A 85 20.30 2.47 -7.34
CA ASP A 85 18.92 2.23 -6.89
C ASP A 85 18.68 2.72 -5.46
N VAL A 86 19.74 2.72 -4.63
CA VAL A 86 19.73 3.13 -3.23
C VAL A 86 20.98 3.94 -2.87
N PRO A 87 20.92 4.79 -1.83
CA PRO A 87 22.07 5.59 -1.43
C PRO A 87 23.23 4.74 -0.88
N ALA A 88 24.44 5.35 -0.82
CA ALA A 88 25.69 4.68 -0.42
C ALA A 88 25.70 4.12 1.03
N ASN A 89 24.82 4.61 1.89
CA ASN A 89 24.68 4.13 3.28
C ASN A 89 23.77 2.89 3.42
N ALA A 90 23.33 2.28 2.31
CA ALA A 90 22.46 1.12 2.35
C ALA A 90 23.17 -0.13 2.88
N VAL A 91 22.43 -0.91 3.65
CA VAL A 91 22.78 -2.26 4.11
C VAL A 91 21.95 -3.24 3.31
N PHE A 92 22.59 -4.24 2.71
CA PHE A 92 21.94 -5.19 1.81
C PHE A 92 21.65 -6.51 2.52
N VAL A 93 20.58 -7.17 2.07
CA VAL A 93 20.19 -8.49 2.51
C VAL A 93 20.01 -9.37 1.27
N ASP A 94 20.68 -10.52 1.27
CA ASP A 94 20.52 -11.56 0.26
C ASP A 94 19.25 -12.38 0.53
N ALA A 95 18.74 -13.05 -0.49
CA ALA A 95 17.65 -13.99 -0.36
C ALA A 95 17.98 -15.33 -1.04
N ASP A 96 17.58 -16.42 -0.39
CA ASP A 96 17.66 -17.76 -0.95
C ASP A 96 16.26 -18.25 -1.31
N PHE A 97 16.07 -18.65 -2.56
CA PHE A 97 14.83 -19.18 -3.10
C PHE A 97 15.02 -20.56 -3.71
N ALA A 98 13.93 -21.18 -4.12
CA ALA A 98 13.95 -22.38 -4.93
C ALA A 98 13.26 -22.11 -6.28
N ASP A 99 13.83 -22.68 -7.35
CA ASP A 99 13.20 -22.66 -8.67
C ASP A 99 12.02 -23.66 -8.75
N ASP A 100 11.38 -23.77 -9.91
CA ASP A 100 10.23 -24.65 -10.13
C ASP A 100 10.55 -26.14 -10.03
N LEU A 101 11.84 -26.50 -10.03
CA LEU A 101 12.31 -27.87 -9.83
C LEU A 101 12.81 -28.10 -8.39
N GLY A 102 12.68 -27.12 -7.51
CA GLY A 102 13.14 -27.18 -6.12
C GLY A 102 14.65 -26.96 -5.96
N LYS A 103 15.37 -26.54 -7.01
CA LYS A 103 16.79 -26.25 -6.92
C LYS A 103 17.00 -24.89 -6.25
N PRO A 104 17.80 -24.80 -5.17
CA PRO A 104 18.07 -23.53 -4.51
C PRO A 104 18.90 -22.57 -5.39
N TYR A 105 18.58 -21.29 -5.33
CA TYR A 105 19.37 -20.21 -5.91
C TYR A 105 19.37 -19.00 -4.99
N LYS A 106 20.41 -18.20 -5.07
CA LYS A 106 20.58 -16.97 -4.28
C LYS A 106 20.37 -15.74 -5.16
N VAL A 107 19.65 -14.76 -4.62
CA VAL A 107 19.63 -13.40 -5.13
C VAL A 107 20.44 -12.54 -4.18
N GLU A 108 21.61 -12.08 -4.62
CA GLU A 108 22.44 -11.16 -3.84
C GLU A 108 21.80 -9.78 -3.80
N LYS A 109 21.87 -9.10 -2.65
CA LYS A 109 21.30 -7.75 -2.46
C LYS A 109 19.81 -7.66 -2.86
N ALA A 110 19.03 -8.67 -2.54
CA ALA A 110 17.61 -8.74 -2.88
C ALA A 110 16.77 -7.66 -2.19
N MET A 111 17.23 -7.20 -1.02
CA MET A 111 16.63 -6.10 -0.27
C MET A 111 17.70 -5.14 0.22
N ALA A 112 17.30 -3.89 0.48
CA ALA A 112 18.17 -2.90 1.09
C ALA A 112 17.46 -2.14 2.21
N PHE A 113 18.25 -1.77 3.22
CA PHE A 113 17.85 -0.86 4.29
C PHE A 113 18.76 0.36 4.28
N TYR A 114 18.18 1.54 4.37
CA TYR A 114 18.96 2.78 4.46
C TYR A 114 18.20 3.87 5.21
N GLU A 115 18.95 4.80 5.78
CA GLU A 115 18.37 6.05 6.26
C GLU A 115 18.37 7.07 5.13
N ARG A 116 17.26 7.80 4.99
CA ARG A 116 17.15 8.98 4.13
C ARG A 116 16.74 10.19 4.94
N ASP A 117 17.02 11.35 4.40
CA ASP A 117 16.55 12.63 4.93
C ASP A 117 15.06 12.82 4.53
N GLY A 118 14.19 12.88 5.52
CA GLY A 118 12.76 13.13 5.36
C GLY A 118 12.40 14.63 5.37
N GLY A 119 13.39 15.53 5.38
CA GLY A 119 13.14 16.96 5.39
C GLY A 119 12.82 17.49 6.80
N LEU A 120 11.79 18.29 6.91
CA LEU A 120 11.36 18.92 8.15
C LEU A 120 10.43 17.99 8.94
N LEU A 121 10.83 17.60 10.14
CA LEU A 121 9.99 16.78 11.04
C LEU A 121 8.97 17.66 11.78
N TRP A 122 9.41 18.73 12.40
CA TRP A 122 8.55 19.76 12.98
C TRP A 122 9.30 21.09 13.12
N LYS A 123 8.54 22.19 13.17
CA LYS A 123 9.07 23.55 13.33
C LYS A 123 8.07 24.42 14.07
N HIS A 124 8.58 25.27 14.96
CA HIS A 124 7.85 26.35 15.57
C HIS A 124 8.74 27.57 15.77
N LEU A 125 8.27 28.74 15.35
CA LEU A 125 8.83 30.03 15.69
C LEU A 125 7.90 30.72 16.70
N ASP A 126 8.35 30.83 17.94
CA ASP A 126 7.60 31.55 18.97
C ASP A 126 7.83 33.06 18.84
N THR A 127 6.90 33.74 18.23
CA THR A 127 6.94 35.18 18.00
C THR A 127 6.42 35.99 19.19
N TYR A 128 5.70 35.38 20.12
CA TYR A 128 4.99 36.09 21.20
C TYR A 128 5.73 36.06 22.55
N VAL A 129 6.46 35.01 22.85
CA VAL A 129 7.08 34.83 24.18
C VAL A 129 8.56 35.13 24.14
N ASN A 130 9.32 34.52 23.26
CA ASN A 130 10.79 34.61 23.32
C ASN A 130 11.48 34.71 21.95
N ASN A 131 10.75 34.80 20.89
CA ASN A 131 11.21 34.83 19.48
C ASN A 131 12.21 33.70 19.16
N LYS A 132 12.07 32.53 19.82
CA LYS A 132 12.89 31.35 19.54
C LYS A 132 12.34 30.55 18.40
N ASN A 133 13.24 30.22 17.48
CA ASN A 133 12.97 29.27 16.38
C ASN A 133 13.48 27.90 16.78
N GLN A 134 12.58 26.91 16.80
CA GLN A 134 12.90 25.51 17.06
C GLN A 134 12.44 24.67 15.88
N SER A 135 13.26 23.74 15.49
CA SER A 135 12.93 22.78 14.43
C SER A 135 13.73 21.48 14.60
N ARG A 136 13.20 20.42 14.01
CA ARG A 136 13.90 19.14 13.91
C ARG A 136 13.84 18.65 12.47
N ARG A 137 14.93 18.02 12.04
CA ARG A 137 15.02 17.37 10.75
C ARG A 137 14.58 15.92 10.88
N SER A 138 13.79 15.43 9.91
CA SER A 138 13.34 14.06 9.85
C SER A 138 14.44 13.16 9.30
N ARG A 139 14.58 11.99 9.92
CA ARG A 139 15.24 10.83 9.32
C ARG A 139 14.20 9.73 9.16
N GLU A 140 14.30 9.00 8.11
CA GLU A 140 13.41 7.89 7.75
C GLU A 140 14.23 6.64 7.53
N LEU A 141 13.78 5.51 8.09
CA LEU A 141 14.33 4.20 7.74
C LEU A 141 13.51 3.62 6.60
N VAL A 142 14.17 3.34 5.50
CA VAL A 142 13.57 2.69 4.32
C VAL A 142 14.02 1.25 4.25
N MET A 143 13.06 0.33 4.15
CA MET A 143 13.26 -1.06 3.75
C MET A 143 12.72 -1.21 2.34
N THR A 144 13.56 -1.47 1.36
CA THR A 144 13.19 -1.51 -0.07
C THR A 144 13.57 -2.81 -0.74
N PHE A 145 12.83 -3.13 -1.79
CA PHE A 145 12.97 -4.28 -2.64
C PHE A 145 12.51 -3.90 -4.05
N VAL A 146 13.13 -4.48 -5.08
CA VAL A 146 12.74 -4.27 -6.47
C VAL A 146 12.48 -5.63 -7.14
N ALA A 147 11.36 -5.73 -7.84
CA ALA A 147 11.01 -6.89 -8.64
C ALA A 147 10.82 -6.51 -10.11
N THR A 148 11.34 -7.34 -11.01
CA THR A 148 11.11 -7.22 -12.44
C THR A 148 10.13 -8.28 -12.90
N ILE A 149 8.94 -7.88 -13.31
CA ILE A 149 7.92 -8.79 -13.82
C ILE A 149 7.71 -8.52 -15.30
N SER A 150 8.18 -9.45 -16.13
CA SER A 150 8.30 -9.28 -17.58
C SER A 150 9.20 -8.07 -17.88
N ASN A 151 8.65 -6.93 -18.22
CA ASN A 151 9.36 -5.71 -18.55
C ASN A 151 9.03 -4.53 -17.62
N TYR A 152 8.15 -4.72 -16.64
CA TYR A 152 7.87 -3.75 -15.58
C TYR A 152 8.74 -3.99 -14.35
N ASP A 153 9.18 -2.89 -13.75
CA ASP A 153 9.92 -2.89 -12.48
C ASP A 153 9.08 -2.25 -11.39
N TYR A 154 8.91 -2.98 -10.29
CA TYR A 154 8.17 -2.54 -9.11
C TYR A 154 9.13 -2.39 -7.93
N GLN A 155 9.23 -1.17 -7.40
CA GLN A 155 9.90 -0.91 -6.15
C GLN A 155 8.86 -0.88 -5.02
N LEU A 156 8.98 -1.74 -4.01
CA LEU A 156 8.16 -1.69 -2.81
C LEU A 156 9.01 -1.30 -1.62
N SER A 157 8.61 -0.23 -0.93
CA SER A 157 9.36 0.33 0.18
C SER A 157 8.47 0.57 1.39
N TRP A 158 8.80 -0.08 2.51
CA TRP A 158 8.26 0.29 3.81
C TRP A 158 9.14 1.38 4.42
N VAL A 159 8.53 2.45 4.87
CA VAL A 159 9.22 3.61 5.43
C VAL A 159 8.75 3.84 6.86
N PHE A 160 9.69 3.84 7.80
CA PHE A 160 9.44 4.09 9.22
C PHE A 160 9.89 5.50 9.59
N HIS A 161 9.01 6.25 10.23
CA HIS A 161 9.23 7.66 10.59
C HIS A 161 9.45 7.81 12.10
N GLN A 162 10.14 8.88 12.49
CA GLN A 162 10.46 9.18 13.88
C GLN A 162 9.26 9.63 14.71
N ASP A 163 8.17 10.02 14.08
CA ASP A 163 6.91 10.44 14.72
C ASP A 163 5.89 9.30 14.88
N GLY A 164 6.29 8.07 14.54
CA GLY A 164 5.43 6.90 14.65
C GLY A 164 4.61 6.60 13.40
N GLU A 165 4.75 7.36 12.32
CA GLU A 165 4.14 7.02 11.03
C GLU A 165 4.86 5.84 10.37
N ILE A 166 4.12 5.00 9.65
CA ILE A 166 4.63 3.97 8.74
C ILE A 166 4.03 4.24 7.37
N SER A 167 4.86 4.33 6.34
CA SER A 167 4.39 4.51 4.95
C SER A 167 4.73 3.30 4.10
N LEU A 168 3.87 2.97 3.15
CA LEU A 168 4.22 2.13 2.01
C LEU A 168 4.33 3.00 0.78
N GLU A 169 5.43 2.90 0.07
CA GLU A 169 5.69 3.53 -1.22
C GLU A 169 5.86 2.43 -2.28
N ALA A 170 5.03 2.45 -3.32
CA ALA A 170 5.18 1.61 -4.49
C ALA A 170 5.62 2.48 -5.67
N GLY A 171 6.81 2.21 -6.20
CA GLY A 171 7.35 2.83 -7.40
C GLY A 171 7.17 1.91 -8.60
N LEU A 172 6.61 2.43 -9.68
CA LEU A 172 6.37 1.71 -10.92
C LEU A 172 7.25 2.33 -12.02
N THR A 173 8.04 1.49 -12.69
CA THR A 173 8.96 1.91 -13.76
C THR A 173 9.21 0.75 -14.74
N GLY A 174 10.25 0.82 -15.54
CA GLY A 174 10.59 -0.21 -16.52
C GLY A 174 10.03 0.08 -17.90
N ILE A 175 9.77 -0.95 -18.69
CA ILE A 175 9.31 -0.83 -20.08
C ILE A 175 7.84 -1.24 -20.13
N MET A 176 6.99 -0.35 -20.65
CA MET A 176 5.58 -0.66 -20.88
C MET A 176 5.41 -1.77 -21.91
N LEU A 177 4.39 -2.62 -21.74
CA LEU A 177 3.92 -3.46 -22.83
C LEU A 177 3.36 -2.57 -23.95
N ALA A 178 3.90 -2.74 -25.16
CA ALA A 178 3.50 -1.98 -26.33
C ALA A 178 3.13 -2.90 -27.48
N LYS A 179 2.44 -2.34 -28.47
CA LYS A 179 2.05 -3.02 -29.72
C LYS A 179 2.47 -2.20 -30.93
N GLY A 180 2.83 -2.89 -32.02
CA GLY A 180 3.06 -2.27 -33.31
C GLY A 180 1.75 -1.82 -33.95
N VAL A 181 1.70 -0.59 -34.46
CA VAL A 181 0.59 0.01 -35.17
C VAL A 181 1.09 0.62 -36.50
N ALA A 182 0.17 0.85 -37.44
CA ALA A 182 0.54 1.48 -38.71
C ALA A 182 0.80 2.98 -38.56
N ALA A 183 0.14 3.60 -37.58
CA ALA A 183 0.19 5.04 -37.33
C ALA A 183 1.61 5.52 -36.98
N GLN A 184 2.04 6.60 -37.62
CA GLN A 184 3.34 7.24 -37.39
C GLN A 184 3.21 8.55 -36.58
N ASP A 185 2.01 9.09 -36.47
CA ASP A 185 1.66 10.30 -35.72
C ASP A 185 0.27 10.20 -35.11
N HIS A 186 -0.10 11.16 -34.24
CA HIS A 186 -1.37 11.15 -33.53
C HIS A 186 -2.59 11.27 -34.44
N MET A 187 -2.47 11.93 -35.61
CA MET A 187 -3.57 12.04 -36.55
C MET A 187 -3.89 10.68 -37.18
N GLN A 188 -2.85 9.94 -37.57
CA GLN A 188 -3.01 8.57 -38.08
C GLN A 188 -3.47 7.59 -37.00
N ALA A 189 -3.01 7.77 -35.77
CA ALA A 189 -3.43 6.94 -34.63
C ALA A 189 -4.92 7.09 -34.31
N HIS A 190 -5.51 8.26 -34.53
CA HIS A 190 -6.93 8.50 -34.33
C HIS A 190 -7.80 7.61 -35.27
N ASP A 191 -7.32 7.35 -36.45
CA ASP A 191 -8.03 6.56 -37.46
C ASP A 191 -7.60 5.07 -37.48
N ASP A 192 -6.56 4.70 -36.72
CA ASP A 192 -6.08 3.32 -36.64
C ASP A 192 -6.86 2.54 -35.57
N PRO A 193 -7.69 1.55 -35.95
CA PRO A 193 -8.44 0.75 -34.99
C PRO A 193 -7.56 -0.03 -34.01
N LYS A 194 -6.29 -0.29 -34.35
CA LYS A 194 -5.33 -0.93 -33.43
C LYS A 194 -4.83 0.02 -32.34
N ALA A 195 -4.93 1.33 -32.56
CA ALA A 195 -4.58 2.34 -31.58
C ALA A 195 -5.76 2.83 -30.70
N ALA A 196 -6.98 2.35 -30.98
CA ALA A 196 -8.21 2.88 -30.35
C ALA A 196 -8.23 2.86 -28.81
N TYR A 197 -7.55 1.90 -28.18
CA TYR A 197 -7.48 1.74 -26.72
C TYR A 197 -6.03 1.86 -26.19
N ALA A 198 -5.19 2.55 -26.94
CA ALA A 198 -3.78 2.73 -26.65
C ALA A 198 -3.36 4.16 -26.96
N HIS A 199 -2.24 4.58 -26.41
CA HIS A 199 -1.61 5.86 -26.74
C HIS A 199 -0.39 5.64 -27.63
N LEU A 200 -0.23 6.46 -28.68
CA LEU A 200 0.97 6.42 -29.51
C LEU A 200 2.13 7.05 -28.71
N VAL A 201 3.14 6.24 -28.41
CA VAL A 201 4.29 6.67 -27.59
C VAL A 201 5.56 6.88 -28.43
N ALA A 202 5.61 6.31 -29.63
CA ALA A 202 6.60 6.56 -30.66
C ALA A 202 6.00 6.23 -32.03
N PRO A 203 6.61 6.67 -33.16
CA PRO A 203 6.15 6.30 -34.49
C PRO A 203 6.03 4.79 -34.63
N GLY A 204 4.84 4.30 -34.97
CA GLY A 204 4.57 2.86 -35.11
C GLY A 204 4.45 2.08 -33.81
N VAL A 205 4.50 2.74 -32.64
CA VAL A 205 4.44 2.11 -31.31
C VAL A 205 3.31 2.70 -30.48
N ALA A 206 2.34 1.87 -30.07
CA ALA A 206 1.26 2.27 -29.18
C ALA A 206 1.26 1.41 -27.91
N ALA A 207 1.03 2.04 -26.77
CA ALA A 207 0.94 1.36 -25.49
C ALA A 207 -0.51 1.39 -24.97
N PRO A 208 -1.14 0.20 -24.70
CA PRO A 208 -2.51 0.13 -24.21
C PRO A 208 -2.71 0.79 -22.86
N HIS A 209 -3.90 1.38 -22.68
CA HIS A 209 -4.32 1.87 -21.36
C HIS A 209 -4.47 0.71 -20.39
N HIS A 210 -3.96 0.87 -19.17
CA HIS A 210 -4.02 -0.20 -18.17
C HIS A 210 -4.02 0.37 -16.75
N GLN A 211 -4.27 -0.51 -15.80
CA GLN A 211 -4.26 -0.16 -14.39
C GLN A 211 -3.33 -1.11 -13.64
N HIS A 212 -2.80 -0.64 -12.52
CA HIS A 212 -2.08 -1.46 -11.56
C HIS A 212 -2.80 -1.36 -10.23
N PHE A 213 -3.17 -2.49 -9.65
CA PHE A 213 -3.75 -2.58 -8.32
C PHE A 213 -2.87 -3.42 -7.41
N PHE A 214 -2.63 -2.90 -6.21
CA PHE A 214 -1.90 -3.56 -5.14
C PHE A 214 -2.87 -3.75 -3.98
N ASN A 215 -2.99 -4.97 -3.46
CA ASN A 215 -3.72 -5.23 -2.22
C ASN A 215 -2.73 -5.59 -1.12
N PHE A 216 -2.76 -4.86 -0.01
CA PHE A 216 -1.95 -5.14 1.17
C PHE A 216 -2.81 -5.72 2.29
N ARG A 217 -2.35 -6.85 2.85
CA ARG A 217 -2.88 -7.45 4.06
C ARG A 217 -2.19 -6.82 5.26
N LEU A 218 -2.95 -6.13 6.08
CA LEU A 218 -2.51 -5.42 7.27
C LEU A 218 -3.20 -6.01 8.50
N ASP A 219 -2.48 -6.82 9.23
CA ASP A 219 -2.93 -7.52 10.43
C ASP A 219 -2.56 -6.65 11.65
N PHE A 220 -3.55 -5.96 12.19
CA PHE A 220 -3.34 -4.96 13.22
C PHE A 220 -3.44 -5.55 14.62
N ASP A 221 -2.48 -5.16 15.47
CA ASP A 221 -2.42 -5.48 16.90
C ASP A 221 -2.23 -4.21 17.73
N VAL A 222 -3.05 -3.20 17.53
CA VAL A 222 -2.88 -1.90 18.22
C VAL A 222 -3.06 -2.06 19.73
N ASP A 223 -1.94 -2.04 20.47
CA ASP A 223 -1.87 -2.31 21.92
C ASP A 223 -2.55 -3.63 22.33
N GLY A 224 -2.63 -4.61 21.43
CA GLY A 224 -3.21 -5.94 21.60
C GLY A 224 -4.11 -6.35 20.44
N THR A 225 -4.61 -7.58 20.48
CA THR A 225 -5.39 -8.22 19.39
C THR A 225 -6.87 -7.80 19.35
N ASP A 226 -7.41 -7.28 20.45
CA ASP A 226 -8.82 -6.86 20.51
C ASP A 226 -8.96 -5.44 19.92
N ASN A 227 -9.30 -5.35 18.65
CA ASN A 227 -9.35 -4.09 17.94
C ASN A 227 -10.74 -3.81 17.34
N ILE A 228 -11.02 -2.54 17.07
CA ILE A 228 -12.25 -2.06 16.43
C ILE A 228 -11.84 -1.20 15.25
N VAL A 229 -12.44 -1.44 14.08
CA VAL A 229 -12.21 -0.62 12.90
C VAL A 229 -13.28 0.46 12.81
N MET A 230 -12.84 1.72 12.75
CA MET A 230 -13.70 2.90 12.65
C MET A 230 -13.57 3.52 11.25
N GLU A 231 -14.69 3.82 10.62
CA GLU A 231 -14.72 4.72 9.44
C GLU A 231 -14.93 6.15 9.92
N GLU A 232 -14.04 7.04 9.55
CA GLU A 232 -14.10 8.46 9.89
C GLU A 232 -14.36 9.30 8.64
N ASN A 233 -15.37 10.18 8.72
CA ASN A 233 -15.75 11.09 7.66
C ASN A 233 -15.89 12.50 8.21
N VAL A 234 -15.64 13.51 7.38
CA VAL A 234 -15.78 14.94 7.70
C VAL A 234 -16.91 15.54 6.88
N ARG A 235 -17.72 16.40 7.48
CA ARG A 235 -18.78 17.13 6.79
C ARG A 235 -18.99 18.51 7.38
N SER A 236 -19.65 19.38 6.64
CA SER A 236 -20.17 20.64 7.21
C SER A 236 -21.21 20.32 8.28
N ALA A 237 -21.10 20.97 9.43
CA ALA A 237 -22.12 20.85 10.47
C ALA A 237 -23.46 21.47 9.99
N PRO A 238 -24.60 20.93 10.44
CA PRO A 238 -25.90 21.46 10.07
C PRO A 238 -26.02 22.96 10.37
N ARG A 239 -26.71 23.68 9.50
CA ARG A 239 -27.08 25.08 9.71
C ARG A 239 -28.02 25.23 10.90
N GLY A 240 -27.95 26.33 11.62
CA GLY A 240 -28.85 26.61 12.71
C GLY A 240 -28.20 27.33 13.89
N PRO A 241 -28.91 27.43 15.04
CA PRO A 241 -28.44 28.22 16.19
C PRO A 241 -27.10 27.80 16.77
N LYS A 242 -26.70 26.53 16.56
CA LYS A 242 -25.39 26.01 16.98
C LYS A 242 -24.26 26.26 15.97
N ASN A 243 -24.62 26.74 14.78
CA ASN A 243 -23.68 27.07 13.70
C ASN A 243 -24.12 28.35 12.99
N PRO A 244 -24.14 29.50 13.70
CA PRO A 244 -24.75 30.74 13.21
C PRO A 244 -23.96 31.38 12.05
N LEU A 245 -22.71 31.02 11.84
CA LEU A 245 -21.85 31.49 10.77
C LEU A 245 -21.70 30.48 9.62
N ASP A 246 -22.40 29.35 9.68
CA ASP A 246 -22.35 28.28 8.69
C ASP A 246 -20.90 27.74 8.39
N ASN A 247 -19.97 27.89 9.33
CA ASN A 247 -18.55 27.60 9.16
C ASN A 247 -18.05 26.43 10.02
N ALA A 248 -18.92 25.79 10.78
CA ALA A 248 -18.53 24.65 11.60
C ALA A 248 -18.37 23.37 10.75
N VAL A 249 -17.37 22.57 11.13
CA VAL A 249 -17.05 21.28 10.51
C VAL A 249 -17.12 20.22 11.61
N GLU A 250 -17.75 19.10 11.31
CA GLU A 250 -17.85 17.96 12.23
C GLU A 250 -17.23 16.72 11.61
N MET A 251 -16.65 15.87 12.47
CA MET A 251 -16.19 14.53 12.14
C MET A 251 -17.18 13.51 12.69
N THR A 252 -17.52 12.52 11.87
CA THR A 252 -18.25 11.33 12.29
C THR A 252 -17.28 10.15 12.36
N SER A 253 -17.47 9.27 13.34
CA SER A 253 -16.70 8.05 13.49
C SER A 253 -17.66 6.89 13.74
N THR A 254 -17.70 5.92 12.82
CA THR A 254 -18.67 4.82 12.84
C THR A 254 -17.91 3.49 12.85
N PRO A 255 -18.21 2.57 13.81
CA PRO A 255 -17.57 1.27 13.82
C PRO A 255 -18.06 0.39 12.65
N LEU A 256 -17.13 -0.30 12.02
CA LEU A 256 -17.41 -1.36 11.05
C LEU A 256 -17.52 -2.69 11.80
N THR A 257 -18.75 -3.11 12.06
CA THR A 257 -19.01 -4.19 13.02
C THR A 257 -19.06 -5.59 12.42
N HIS A 258 -19.25 -5.72 11.11
CA HIS A 258 -19.35 -6.99 10.39
C HIS A 258 -18.66 -6.91 9.03
N GLU A 259 -18.22 -8.03 8.50
CA GLU A 259 -17.41 -8.11 7.29
C GLU A 259 -18.10 -7.55 6.04
N LEU A 260 -19.42 -7.77 5.88
CA LEU A 260 -20.15 -7.21 4.74
C LEU A 260 -20.31 -5.67 4.85
N ALA A 261 -20.47 -5.15 6.07
CA ALA A 261 -20.51 -3.71 6.31
C ALA A 261 -19.14 -3.03 6.17
N ALA A 262 -18.07 -3.81 6.19
CA ALA A 262 -16.69 -3.37 6.15
C ALA A 262 -16.05 -3.46 4.75
N GLN A 263 -16.87 -3.59 3.71
CA GLN A 263 -16.48 -3.41 2.31
C GLN A 263 -16.68 -1.94 1.96
N ARG A 264 -15.58 -1.15 1.91
CA ARG A 264 -15.67 0.31 1.87
C ARG A 264 -14.84 0.90 0.74
N ASP A 265 -15.34 2.01 0.20
CA ASP A 265 -14.70 2.74 -0.88
C ASP A 265 -14.14 4.06 -0.38
N LEU A 266 -13.14 4.59 -1.11
CA LEU A 266 -12.62 5.93 -0.91
C LEU A 266 -13.72 6.96 -1.10
N ASP A 267 -13.69 8.00 -0.30
CA ASP A 267 -14.57 9.16 -0.46
C ASP A 267 -13.79 10.46 -0.15
N PRO A 268 -13.10 11.02 -1.15
CA PRO A 268 -12.35 12.26 -0.99
C PRO A 268 -13.23 13.45 -0.58
N ALA A 269 -14.53 13.42 -0.95
CA ALA A 269 -15.45 14.50 -0.61
C ALA A 269 -15.73 14.61 0.90
N THR A 270 -15.57 13.50 1.62
CA THR A 270 -15.72 13.44 3.09
C THR A 270 -14.38 13.28 3.81
N ALA A 271 -13.25 13.39 3.11
CA ALA A 271 -11.91 13.10 3.67
C ALA A 271 -11.86 11.77 4.42
N ARG A 272 -12.55 10.74 3.87
CA ARG A 272 -12.68 9.42 4.50
C ARG A 272 -11.33 8.79 4.79
N LYS A 273 -11.23 8.26 6.01
CA LYS A 273 -10.12 7.42 6.46
C LYS A 273 -10.64 6.32 7.38
N TRP A 274 -9.82 5.31 7.62
CA TRP A 274 -10.16 4.20 8.52
C TRP A 274 -9.15 4.15 9.66
N ARG A 275 -9.65 4.01 10.88
CA ARG A 275 -8.82 3.94 12.07
C ARG A 275 -9.06 2.63 12.80
N VAL A 276 -7.98 1.90 13.10
CA VAL A 276 -7.99 0.74 13.98
C VAL A 276 -7.68 1.24 15.38
N VAL A 277 -8.56 0.95 16.33
CA VAL A 277 -8.42 1.35 17.72
C VAL A 277 -8.42 0.13 18.63
N SER A 278 -7.62 0.20 19.70
CA SER A 278 -7.68 -0.81 20.76
C SER A 278 -9.04 -0.78 21.47
N ALA A 279 -9.64 -1.94 21.66
CA ALA A 279 -10.86 -2.06 22.47
C ALA A 279 -10.60 -1.84 23.97
N ASN A 280 -9.36 -2.07 24.43
CA ASN A 280 -8.99 -2.13 25.82
C ASN A 280 -8.07 -0.98 26.26
N ALA A 281 -7.08 -0.60 25.43
CA ALA A 281 -6.10 0.42 25.79
C ALA A 281 -6.64 1.83 25.55
N LYS A 282 -6.37 2.72 26.51
CA LYS A 282 -6.75 4.14 26.45
C LYS A 282 -5.53 5.03 26.66
N ASN A 283 -5.56 6.18 26.01
CA ASN A 283 -4.57 7.24 26.25
C ASN A 283 -4.91 8.08 27.50
N GLU A 284 -4.05 9.02 27.83
CA GLU A 284 -4.20 9.91 29.00
C GLU A 284 -5.47 10.79 28.95
N LEU A 285 -6.05 11.00 27.76
CA LEU A 285 -7.29 11.75 27.58
C LEU A 285 -8.53 10.85 27.65
N GLY A 286 -8.36 9.56 27.95
CA GLY A 286 -9.45 8.57 28.07
C GLY A 286 -9.97 8.04 26.73
N GLY A 287 -9.42 8.50 25.59
CA GLY A 287 -9.73 7.96 24.27
C GLY A 287 -8.97 6.68 23.96
N PRO A 288 -9.48 5.81 23.05
CA PRO A 288 -8.78 4.61 22.65
C PRO A 288 -7.49 4.94 21.90
N THR A 289 -6.44 4.16 22.13
CA THR A 289 -5.23 4.23 21.33
C THR A 289 -5.48 3.66 19.93
N GLY A 290 -4.85 4.21 18.88
CA GLY A 290 -5.17 3.80 17.52
C GLY A 290 -4.15 4.20 16.47
N TYR A 291 -4.32 3.60 15.30
CA TYR A 291 -3.64 3.95 14.06
C TYR A 291 -4.66 4.15 12.95
N ALA A 292 -4.50 5.21 12.17
CA ALA A 292 -5.35 5.48 11.00
C ALA A 292 -4.61 5.13 9.71
N LEU A 293 -5.31 4.42 8.82
CA LEU A 293 -4.92 4.27 7.43
C LEU A 293 -5.37 5.51 6.67
N LEU A 294 -4.41 6.27 6.16
CA LEU A 294 -4.62 7.42 5.29
C LEU A 294 -4.39 6.99 3.85
N PRO A 295 -5.44 7.02 3.02
CA PRO A 295 -5.31 6.75 1.60
C PRO A 295 -4.36 7.75 0.92
N GLY A 296 -3.54 7.26 -0.02
CA GLY A 296 -2.83 8.09 -0.97
C GLY A 296 -3.62 8.25 -2.27
N GLU A 297 -2.92 8.58 -3.34
CA GLU A 297 -3.46 8.47 -4.69
C GLU A 297 -3.91 7.02 -4.95
N SER A 298 -5.07 6.85 -5.55
CA SER A 298 -5.60 5.53 -5.85
C SER A 298 -6.53 5.56 -7.07
N ALA A 299 -6.74 4.38 -7.64
CA ALA A 299 -7.60 4.16 -8.79
C ALA A 299 -8.83 3.32 -8.40
N VAL A 300 -9.89 3.46 -9.19
CA VAL A 300 -11.05 2.56 -9.19
C VAL A 300 -11.01 1.68 -10.44
N PRO A 301 -11.49 0.43 -10.40
CA PRO A 301 -11.41 -0.47 -11.55
C PRO A 301 -12.36 -0.02 -12.67
N TYR A 302 -11.81 0.18 -13.88
CA TYR A 302 -12.60 0.56 -15.06
C TYR A 302 -13.13 -0.63 -15.87
N LEU A 303 -12.53 -1.80 -15.76
CA LEU A 303 -13.10 -2.98 -16.40
C LEU A 303 -14.49 -3.28 -15.82
N TRP A 304 -15.43 -3.61 -16.68
CA TRP A 304 -16.77 -4.00 -16.26
C TRP A 304 -16.74 -5.16 -15.27
N PRO A 305 -17.65 -5.23 -14.28
CA PRO A 305 -17.71 -6.34 -13.32
C PRO A 305 -17.88 -7.72 -13.99
N SER A 306 -18.43 -7.76 -15.20
CA SER A 306 -18.57 -8.96 -16.02
C SER A 306 -17.28 -9.41 -16.71
N SER A 307 -16.22 -8.57 -16.73
CA SER A 307 -14.93 -8.94 -17.31
C SER A 307 -14.38 -10.22 -16.66
N PRO A 308 -13.88 -11.18 -17.46
CA PRO A 308 -13.31 -12.41 -16.90
C PRO A 308 -12.21 -12.18 -15.86
N VAL A 309 -11.32 -11.23 -16.11
CA VAL A 309 -10.21 -10.91 -15.19
C VAL A 309 -10.73 -10.24 -13.92
N ARG A 310 -11.66 -9.27 -14.01
CA ARG A 310 -12.22 -8.61 -12.83
C ARG A 310 -13.02 -9.59 -11.96
N ARG A 311 -13.72 -10.56 -12.56
CA ARG A 311 -14.42 -11.61 -11.79
C ARG A 311 -13.48 -12.47 -10.94
N LYS A 312 -12.22 -12.65 -11.37
CA LYS A 312 -11.18 -13.36 -10.61
C LYS A 312 -10.52 -12.46 -9.57
N GLY A 313 -10.21 -11.21 -9.93
CA GLY A 313 -9.57 -10.22 -9.07
C GLY A 313 -10.55 -9.32 -8.31
N ARG A 314 -11.66 -9.83 -7.79
CA ARG A 314 -12.71 -9.03 -7.17
C ARG A 314 -12.31 -8.28 -5.89
N PHE A 315 -11.12 -8.49 -5.37
CA PHE A 315 -10.59 -7.66 -4.30
C PHE A 315 -10.52 -6.17 -4.68
N VAL A 316 -10.43 -5.84 -5.98
CA VAL A 316 -10.44 -4.46 -6.49
C VAL A 316 -11.83 -3.80 -6.44
N ASP A 317 -12.90 -4.56 -6.15
CA ASP A 317 -14.27 -4.02 -6.11
C ASP A 317 -14.45 -2.99 -4.99
N HIS A 318 -13.64 -3.07 -3.92
CA HIS A 318 -13.59 -2.09 -2.84
C HIS A 318 -12.14 -1.78 -2.45
N GLN A 319 -11.85 -0.54 -2.06
CA GLN A 319 -10.52 -0.16 -1.60
C GLN A 319 -10.20 -0.72 -0.22
N LEU A 320 -11.19 -0.89 0.64
CA LEU A 320 -11.03 -1.55 1.94
C LEU A 320 -11.97 -2.74 2.06
N TRP A 321 -11.40 -3.86 2.49
CA TRP A 321 -12.11 -4.99 3.07
C TRP A 321 -11.56 -5.20 4.48
N VAL A 322 -12.42 -5.60 5.41
CA VAL A 322 -11.99 -6.01 6.74
C VAL A 322 -12.51 -7.40 7.01
N THR A 323 -11.63 -8.26 7.49
CA THR A 323 -12.00 -9.61 7.93
C THR A 323 -11.59 -9.83 9.37
N ARG A 324 -12.26 -10.72 10.05
CA ARG A 324 -11.70 -11.31 11.25
C ARG A 324 -10.48 -12.15 10.88
N TYR A 325 -9.42 -12.13 11.71
CA TYR A 325 -8.26 -12.96 11.48
C TYR A 325 -8.61 -14.44 11.29
N ALA A 326 -8.02 -15.04 10.25
CA ALA A 326 -8.04 -16.47 10.03
C ALA A 326 -6.73 -16.88 9.36
N GLU A 327 -6.08 -17.92 9.87
CA GLU A 327 -4.72 -18.33 9.44
C GLU A 327 -4.64 -18.65 7.94
N GLY A 328 -5.68 -19.25 7.37
CA GLY A 328 -5.74 -19.62 5.94
C GLY A 328 -6.08 -18.47 4.99
N GLU A 329 -6.50 -17.31 5.50
CA GLU A 329 -6.87 -16.14 4.70
C GLU A 329 -5.64 -15.25 4.47
N ARG A 330 -4.93 -15.47 3.36
CA ARG A 330 -3.66 -14.79 3.06
C ARG A 330 -3.67 -13.99 1.77
N TYR A 331 -4.38 -14.44 0.74
CA TYR A 331 -4.29 -13.91 -0.62
C TYR A 331 -5.64 -13.40 -1.09
N ALA A 332 -5.72 -12.10 -1.40
CA ALA A 332 -6.97 -11.37 -1.62
C ALA A 332 -7.84 -11.97 -2.75
N ALA A 333 -7.24 -12.52 -3.80
CA ALA A 333 -7.95 -13.25 -4.88
C ALA A 333 -7.94 -14.79 -4.70
N GLY A 334 -7.52 -15.28 -3.53
CA GLY A 334 -7.37 -16.71 -3.25
C GLY A 334 -6.01 -17.27 -3.66
N PRO A 335 -5.72 -18.55 -3.32
CA PRO A 335 -4.38 -19.12 -3.51
C PRO A 335 -3.93 -19.25 -4.97
N TYR A 336 -4.88 -19.35 -5.92
CA TYR A 336 -4.60 -19.54 -7.35
C TYR A 336 -5.47 -18.60 -8.19
N PRO A 337 -5.15 -17.28 -8.24
CA PRO A 337 -6.07 -16.27 -8.79
C PRO A 337 -6.39 -16.48 -10.26
N ASN A 338 -5.43 -16.91 -11.09
CA ASN A 338 -5.64 -17.11 -12.52
C ASN A 338 -6.29 -18.47 -12.84
N GLN A 339 -5.90 -19.54 -12.14
CA GLN A 339 -6.42 -20.90 -12.35
C GLN A 339 -7.70 -21.16 -11.55
N GLY A 340 -7.90 -20.45 -10.45
CA GLY A 340 -9.03 -20.64 -9.55
C GLY A 340 -10.38 -20.20 -10.14
N ALA A 341 -11.45 -20.61 -9.47
CA ALA A 341 -12.80 -20.15 -9.84
C ALA A 341 -12.98 -18.65 -9.51
N PRO A 342 -13.80 -17.90 -10.27
CA PRO A 342 -14.12 -16.52 -9.96
C PRO A 342 -14.71 -16.34 -8.55
N GLY A 343 -14.35 -15.22 -7.88
CA GLY A 343 -14.90 -14.84 -6.59
C GLY A 343 -14.32 -15.58 -5.39
N GLN A 344 -13.14 -16.20 -5.52
CA GLN A 344 -12.35 -16.69 -4.39
C GLN A 344 -11.72 -15.53 -3.61
N GLY A 345 -11.08 -15.84 -2.49
CA GLY A 345 -10.45 -14.85 -1.64
C GLY A 345 -11.46 -13.99 -0.87
N LEU A 346 -11.25 -12.69 -0.81
CA LEU A 346 -12.05 -11.73 -0.03
C LEU A 346 -13.56 -11.84 -0.30
N PRO A 347 -14.05 -11.93 -1.55
CA PRO A 347 -15.49 -12.08 -1.79
C PRO A 347 -16.08 -13.37 -1.23
N ALA A 348 -15.31 -14.44 -1.14
CA ALA A 348 -15.76 -15.70 -0.56
C ALA A 348 -15.74 -15.68 0.96
N TRP A 349 -14.67 -15.16 1.56
CA TRP A 349 -14.48 -15.15 3.01
C TRP A 349 -15.48 -14.24 3.71
N THR A 350 -15.72 -13.05 3.17
CA THR A 350 -16.63 -12.06 3.77
C THR A 350 -18.11 -12.47 3.70
N LYS A 351 -18.48 -13.50 2.92
CA LYS A 351 -19.84 -14.07 2.94
C LYS A 351 -20.25 -14.62 4.29
N ALA A 352 -19.29 -14.98 5.13
CA ALA A 352 -19.55 -15.46 6.49
C ALA A 352 -20.07 -14.35 7.41
N ASP A 353 -19.87 -13.10 7.03
CA ASP A 353 -20.31 -11.88 7.74
C ASP A 353 -19.97 -11.90 9.23
N ARG A 354 -18.74 -12.29 9.53
CA ARG A 354 -18.23 -12.46 10.91
C ARG A 354 -18.23 -11.12 11.66
N ASP A 355 -18.52 -11.18 12.96
CA ASP A 355 -18.41 -10.03 13.87
C ASP A 355 -16.93 -9.58 13.98
N LEU A 356 -16.73 -8.27 13.86
CA LEU A 356 -15.42 -7.60 13.90
C LEU A 356 -15.20 -6.78 15.18
N ASN A 357 -16.24 -6.60 16.00
CA ASN A 357 -16.18 -5.67 17.12
C ASN A 357 -15.35 -6.22 18.28
N GLY A 358 -14.21 -5.60 18.57
CA GLY A 358 -13.28 -6.05 19.61
C GLY A 358 -12.68 -7.43 19.29
N LYS A 359 -12.35 -7.66 18.05
CA LYS A 359 -11.74 -8.91 17.56
C LYS A 359 -10.35 -8.65 16.99
N ASP A 360 -9.64 -9.73 16.77
CA ASP A 360 -8.43 -9.76 15.95
C ASP A 360 -8.83 -9.51 14.48
N VAL A 361 -8.41 -8.38 13.92
CA VAL A 361 -8.90 -7.87 12.63
C VAL A 361 -7.78 -7.67 11.62
N VAL A 362 -8.08 -7.99 10.37
CA VAL A 362 -7.19 -7.79 9.24
C VAL A 362 -7.81 -6.80 8.27
N LEU A 363 -7.09 -5.73 7.96
CA LEU A 363 -7.44 -4.80 6.88
C LEU A 363 -6.76 -5.25 5.59
N TRP A 364 -7.55 -5.28 4.52
CA TRP A 364 -7.09 -5.55 3.16
C TRP A 364 -7.30 -4.28 2.36
N TYR A 365 -6.20 -3.56 2.13
CA TYR A 365 -6.27 -2.25 1.48
C TYR A 365 -5.78 -2.33 0.04
N THR A 366 -6.66 -1.96 -0.89
CA THR A 366 -6.37 -1.89 -2.33
C THR A 366 -6.14 -0.45 -2.73
N PHE A 367 -4.99 -0.18 -3.32
CA PHE A 367 -4.68 1.07 -3.99
C PHE A 367 -4.05 0.78 -5.36
N GLY A 368 -3.90 1.79 -6.20
CA GLY A 368 -3.32 1.59 -7.51
C GLY A 368 -3.30 2.85 -8.35
N MET A 369 -2.85 2.71 -9.59
CA MET A 369 -2.84 3.79 -10.57
C MET A 369 -3.57 3.38 -11.86
N THR A 370 -4.12 4.37 -12.54
CA THR A 370 -4.57 4.25 -13.93
C THR A 370 -3.46 4.82 -14.82
N HIS A 371 -2.83 3.96 -15.59
CA HIS A 371 -1.78 4.36 -16.51
C HIS A 371 -2.38 4.62 -17.89
N ILE A 372 -2.44 5.88 -18.26
CA ILE A 372 -2.67 6.35 -19.63
C ILE A 372 -1.29 6.70 -20.18
N PRO A 373 -0.68 5.84 -21.00
CA PRO A 373 0.70 6.03 -21.47
C PRO A 373 0.89 7.33 -22.24
N ARG A 374 2.06 7.91 -22.14
CA ARG A 374 2.47 9.14 -22.82
C ARG A 374 3.86 8.95 -23.45
N PRO A 375 4.27 9.79 -24.43
CA PRO A 375 5.58 9.67 -25.07
C PRO A 375 6.75 9.67 -24.09
N GLU A 376 6.64 10.39 -22.96
CA GLU A 376 7.68 10.47 -21.93
C GLU A 376 7.88 9.15 -21.16
N ASP A 377 6.93 8.22 -21.26
CA ASP A 377 7.04 6.90 -20.65
C ASP A 377 7.78 5.88 -21.54
N TRP A 378 8.24 6.30 -22.73
CA TRP A 378 8.93 5.45 -23.69
C TRP A 378 10.36 5.93 -23.95
N PRO A 379 11.37 5.02 -24.11
CA PRO A 379 11.26 3.55 -24.01
C PRO A 379 11.26 3.01 -22.59
N VAL A 380 11.71 3.76 -21.59
CA VAL A 380 11.75 3.39 -20.18
C VAL A 380 10.99 4.44 -19.36
N MET A 381 10.02 4.01 -18.58
CA MET A 381 9.12 4.88 -17.83
C MET A 381 9.83 5.53 -16.63
N PRO A 382 9.74 6.86 -16.45
CA PRO A 382 10.09 7.49 -15.17
C PRO A 382 9.26 6.89 -14.03
N VAL A 383 9.85 6.81 -12.84
CA VAL A 383 9.17 6.20 -11.69
C VAL A 383 7.90 6.96 -11.34
N TYR A 384 6.76 6.27 -11.39
CA TYR A 384 5.50 6.73 -10.84
C TYR A 384 5.32 6.17 -9.43
N ARG A 385 4.88 6.99 -8.47
CA ARG A 385 4.78 6.59 -7.06
C ARG A 385 3.35 6.67 -6.57
N VAL A 386 2.91 5.58 -5.92
CA VAL A 386 1.64 5.47 -5.21
C VAL A 386 1.88 4.81 -3.86
N GLY A 387 0.93 4.90 -2.93
CA GLY A 387 1.10 4.27 -1.63
C GLY A 387 0.04 4.70 -0.63
N PHE A 388 0.29 4.41 0.64
CA PHE A 388 -0.57 4.79 1.77
C PHE A 388 0.27 5.03 3.02
N ARG A 389 -0.37 5.61 4.05
CA ARG A 389 0.27 5.88 5.34
C ARG A 389 -0.55 5.32 6.50
N LEU A 390 0.14 4.81 7.51
CA LEU A 390 -0.42 4.41 8.79
C LEU A 390 0.07 5.42 9.83
N VAL A 391 -0.84 6.24 10.35
CA VAL A 391 -0.47 7.31 11.27
C VAL A 391 -1.05 7.07 12.66
N PRO A 392 -0.29 7.35 13.75
CA PRO A 392 -0.80 7.23 15.10
C PRO A 392 -1.92 8.23 15.36
N VAL A 393 -3.01 7.80 15.97
CA VAL A 393 -4.13 8.64 16.40
C VAL A 393 -4.50 8.29 17.83
N GLY A 394 -4.05 9.11 18.77
CA GLY A 394 -4.20 8.86 20.19
C GLY A 394 -3.32 7.70 20.71
N PHE A 395 -2.44 7.17 19.90
CA PHE A 395 -1.45 6.16 20.31
C PHE A 395 -0.41 6.75 21.27
N PHE A 396 0.00 7.98 21.05
CA PHE A 396 0.88 8.73 21.93
C PHE A 396 0.12 9.81 22.71
N ALA A 397 0.60 10.16 23.89
CA ALA A 397 0.07 11.26 24.70
C ALA A 397 0.42 12.65 24.13
N ARG A 398 1.55 12.73 23.40
CA ARG A 398 2.07 13.95 22.76
C ARG A 398 2.88 13.58 21.53
N ASN A 399 3.36 14.57 20.79
CA ASN A 399 4.25 14.33 19.65
C ASN A 399 5.52 13.56 20.13
N PRO A 400 5.72 12.30 19.68
CA PRO A 400 6.84 11.47 20.13
C PRO A 400 8.19 11.96 19.60
N ALA A 401 8.19 12.89 18.64
CA ALA A 401 9.38 13.42 18.00
C ALA A 401 9.91 14.74 18.64
N LEU A 402 9.33 15.21 19.75
CA LEU A 402 9.76 16.45 20.40
C LEU A 402 11.17 16.40 20.94
N ASP A 403 11.59 15.25 21.49
CA ASP A 403 12.86 15.08 22.19
C ASP A 403 13.98 14.53 21.28
N ILE A 404 13.73 14.39 19.97
CA ILE A 404 14.73 13.97 18.98
C ILE A 404 15.79 15.06 18.84
N ARG A 405 17.07 14.65 18.89
CA ARG A 405 18.24 15.54 18.82
C ARG A 405 18.90 15.47 17.45
#